data_74d9f204122d24fe5d312f3e0377249e
#
_entry.id   74d9f204122d24fe5d312f3e0377249e
#
_cell.length_a   1.000
_cell.length_b   1.000
_cell.length_c   1.000
_cell.angle_alpha   90.00
_cell.angle_beta   90.00
_cell.angle_gamma   90.00
#
_symmetry.space_group_name_H-M   'P 1'
#
loop_
_entity.id
_entity.type
_entity.pdbx_description
1 polymer ?
#
loop_
_entity_poly.entity_id
_entity_poly.type
_entity_poly.pdbx_seq_one_letter_code
_entity_poly.pdbx_strand_id
1 'polypeptide(L)'
;MGDNHQGFRIIGTEPALIEHFGARLASGRVFSDKLEVVAGAQAARVARLAVGSSFLGTHGLAAGGFAHEDAQYRVVGVLAPTGTVLDRLLLTDLTSVWFTHEGEAADESERKLLEAEREVTAVLVRYASPMAAAIVPRQINAEPRLMAAVPANEVARLFAVMGAAIDTLRAFAGLLLASALLALFVALTNALDERRYDIAVLRLLGASPLRVAAWMLLEAWLLAAAAIVLGLALACAAVMVVAQWLAQARSFALSPLDWPPEVWVVIALALGVATLAAAVPAWRASRMNLHLTLAQG
;
A
#
# COMPACT_ATOMS: atom_id res chain seq x y z
N MET A 1 -16.31 -22.17 -1.41
CA MET A 1 -16.37 -21.42 -2.69
C MET A 1 -16.88 -20.03 -2.37
N GLY A 2 -16.56 -19.00 -3.15
CA GLY A 2 -17.00 -17.65 -2.86
C GLY A 2 -17.63 -17.03 -4.10
N ASP A 3 -18.71 -16.29 -3.90
CA ASP A 3 -19.40 -15.58 -4.96
C ASP A 3 -19.08 -14.09 -4.91
N ASN A 4 -19.22 -13.45 -6.05
CA ASN A 4 -19.04 -12.02 -6.17
C ASN A 4 -20.05 -11.41 -7.15
N HIS A 5 -20.23 -10.10 -7.05
CA HIS A 5 -20.88 -9.29 -8.07
C HIS A 5 -19.96 -8.13 -8.43
N GLN A 6 -19.53 -8.06 -9.69
CA GLN A 6 -18.59 -7.05 -10.20
C GLN A 6 -17.30 -6.93 -9.34
N GLY A 7 -16.82 -8.06 -8.76
CA GLY A 7 -15.64 -8.11 -7.89
C GLY A 7 -15.89 -7.71 -6.43
N PHE A 8 -17.13 -7.43 -6.01
CA PHE A 8 -17.53 -7.30 -4.62
C PHE A 8 -18.01 -8.66 -4.11
N ARG A 9 -17.43 -9.12 -3.00
CA ARG A 9 -17.76 -10.45 -2.43
C ARG A 9 -19.16 -10.47 -1.85
N ILE A 10 -19.89 -11.53 -2.14
CA ILE A 10 -21.14 -11.89 -1.48
C ILE A 10 -20.76 -12.76 -0.28
N ILE A 11 -21.22 -12.37 0.90
CA ILE A 11 -20.94 -13.09 2.16
C ILE A 11 -22.27 -13.41 2.84
N GLY A 12 -22.51 -14.72 3.03
CA GLY A 12 -23.57 -15.20 3.90
C GLY A 12 -23.17 -15.01 5.35
N THR A 13 -24.01 -14.33 6.12
CA THR A 13 -23.74 -14.01 7.53
C THR A 13 -25.03 -13.80 8.31
N GLU A 14 -24.90 -13.67 9.62
CA GLU A 14 -25.98 -13.22 10.49
C GLU A 14 -26.05 -11.69 10.59
N PRO A 15 -27.22 -11.09 10.85
CA PRO A 15 -27.37 -9.65 11.11
C PRO A 15 -26.45 -9.12 12.21
N ALA A 16 -26.09 -9.95 13.17
CA ALA A 16 -25.17 -9.65 14.26
C ALA A 16 -23.78 -9.16 13.78
N LEU A 17 -23.35 -9.51 12.57
CA LEU A 17 -22.11 -8.99 11.99
C LEU A 17 -22.18 -7.47 11.75
N ILE A 18 -23.32 -6.97 11.28
CA ILE A 18 -23.52 -5.54 11.05
C ILE A 18 -23.46 -4.78 12.38
N GLU A 19 -24.09 -5.32 13.42
CA GLU A 19 -24.06 -4.77 14.77
C GLU A 19 -22.66 -4.82 15.38
N HIS A 20 -21.92 -5.92 15.17
CA HIS A 20 -20.55 -6.09 15.66
C HIS A 20 -19.61 -4.99 15.18
N PHE A 21 -19.75 -4.58 13.93
CA PHE A 21 -18.99 -3.48 13.35
C PHE A 21 -19.58 -2.08 13.64
N GLY A 22 -20.68 -1.99 14.39
CA GLY A 22 -21.38 -0.73 14.68
C GLY A 22 -21.91 -0.03 13.42
N ALA A 23 -22.13 -0.81 12.34
CA ALA A 23 -22.56 -0.27 11.07
C ALA A 23 -24.03 0.16 11.14
N ARG A 24 -24.37 1.26 10.44
CA ARG A 24 -25.70 1.79 10.32
C ARG A 24 -26.17 1.73 8.88
N LEU A 25 -27.48 1.58 8.68
CA LEU A 25 -28.10 1.68 7.37
C LEU A 25 -28.16 3.15 6.93
N ALA A 26 -27.77 3.43 5.69
CA ALA A 26 -28.08 4.70 5.03
C ALA A 26 -29.50 4.70 4.47
N SER A 27 -29.98 3.52 4.01
CA SER A 27 -31.33 3.35 3.47
C SER A 27 -31.76 1.88 3.54
N GLY A 28 -33.08 1.65 3.54
CA GLY A 28 -33.66 0.30 3.55
C GLY A 28 -33.66 -0.36 4.92
N ARG A 29 -33.56 -1.69 4.92
CA ARG A 29 -33.58 -2.55 6.11
C ARG A 29 -32.50 -3.62 6.04
N VAL A 30 -32.25 -4.31 7.15
CA VAL A 30 -31.42 -5.51 7.18
C VAL A 30 -32.18 -6.65 6.50
N PHE A 31 -31.44 -7.58 5.91
CA PHE A 31 -32.02 -8.80 5.31
C PHE A 31 -32.71 -9.66 6.37
N SER A 32 -33.82 -10.28 5.98
CA SER A 32 -34.59 -11.22 6.80
C SER A 32 -34.94 -12.50 6.05
N ASP A 33 -34.90 -12.44 4.73
CA ASP A 33 -35.29 -13.55 3.87
C ASP A 33 -34.13 -13.97 2.95
N LYS A 34 -34.25 -15.16 2.36
CA LYS A 34 -33.31 -15.68 1.37
C LYS A 34 -33.14 -14.72 0.20
N LEU A 35 -31.90 -14.63 -0.30
CA LEU A 35 -31.49 -13.79 -1.44
C LEU A 35 -31.66 -12.28 -1.23
N GLU A 36 -32.02 -11.84 -0.02
CA GLU A 36 -31.96 -10.43 0.34
C GLU A 36 -30.52 -10.02 0.68
N VAL A 37 -30.12 -8.82 0.23
CA VAL A 37 -28.75 -8.32 0.38
C VAL A 37 -28.76 -6.91 0.99
N VAL A 38 -27.87 -6.70 1.93
CA VAL A 38 -27.43 -5.39 2.37
C VAL A 38 -26.10 -5.07 1.70
N ALA A 39 -26.06 -4.02 0.90
CA ALA A 39 -24.85 -3.61 0.19
C ALA A 39 -24.00 -2.66 1.05
N GLY A 40 -22.70 -2.90 1.12
CA GLY A 40 -21.75 -1.95 1.70
C GLY A 40 -21.66 -0.65 0.90
N ALA A 41 -21.31 0.44 1.56
CA ALA A 41 -21.38 1.80 0.96
C ALA A 41 -20.53 1.92 -0.33
N GLN A 42 -19.36 1.33 -0.37
CA GLN A 42 -18.50 1.36 -1.56
C GLN A 42 -19.03 0.40 -2.65
N ALA A 43 -19.49 -0.79 -2.28
CA ALA A 43 -20.08 -1.76 -3.19
C ALA A 43 -21.32 -1.17 -3.87
N ALA A 44 -22.23 -0.56 -3.10
CA ALA A 44 -23.43 0.10 -3.60
C ALA A 44 -23.10 1.22 -4.61
N ARG A 45 -22.13 2.08 -4.27
CA ARG A 45 -21.74 3.20 -5.13
C ARG A 45 -21.09 2.74 -6.44
N VAL A 46 -20.17 1.80 -6.39
CA VAL A 46 -19.37 1.38 -7.56
C VAL A 46 -20.18 0.46 -8.48
N ALA A 47 -20.92 -0.50 -7.90
CA ALA A 47 -21.77 -1.41 -8.67
C ALA A 47 -23.16 -0.78 -8.99
N ARG A 48 -23.40 0.49 -8.58
CA ARG A 48 -24.67 1.23 -8.81
C ARG A 48 -25.89 0.49 -8.26
N LEU A 49 -25.75 -0.09 -7.07
CA LEU A 49 -26.81 -0.82 -6.39
C LEU A 49 -27.58 0.13 -5.45
N ALA A 50 -28.89 0.13 -5.57
CA ALA A 50 -29.80 0.85 -4.68
C ALA A 50 -30.82 -0.12 -4.08
N VAL A 51 -31.54 0.29 -3.05
CA VAL A 51 -32.64 -0.51 -2.48
C VAL A 51 -33.65 -0.82 -3.58
N GLY A 52 -33.99 -2.09 -3.76
CA GLY A 52 -34.83 -2.60 -4.83
C GLY A 52 -34.08 -3.10 -6.07
N SER A 53 -32.79 -2.82 -6.22
CA SER A 53 -31.96 -3.38 -7.30
C SER A 53 -31.85 -4.89 -7.17
N SER A 54 -31.85 -5.58 -8.30
CA SER A 54 -31.57 -7.03 -8.35
C SER A 54 -30.32 -7.30 -9.17
N PHE A 55 -29.55 -8.33 -8.80
CA PHE A 55 -28.34 -8.74 -9.49
C PHE A 55 -28.09 -10.24 -9.37
N LEU A 56 -27.27 -10.78 -10.27
CA LEU A 56 -26.82 -12.18 -10.21
C LEU A 56 -25.43 -12.27 -9.57
N GLY A 57 -25.25 -13.28 -8.73
CA GLY A 57 -23.94 -13.67 -8.24
C GLY A 57 -23.15 -14.42 -9.31
N THR A 58 -21.83 -14.26 -9.30
CA THR A 58 -20.91 -15.01 -10.16
C THR A 58 -19.89 -15.77 -9.32
N HIS A 59 -19.56 -16.99 -9.71
CA HIS A 59 -18.53 -17.79 -9.04
C HIS A 59 -17.15 -17.15 -9.12
N GLY A 60 -16.38 -17.31 -8.04
CA GLY A 60 -14.99 -16.89 -7.97
C GLY A 60 -14.78 -15.59 -7.20
N LEU A 61 -13.49 -15.20 -7.09
CA LEU A 61 -13.06 -14.04 -6.30
C LEU A 61 -12.84 -12.78 -7.15
N ALA A 62 -12.88 -12.92 -8.47
CA ALA A 62 -12.68 -11.84 -9.44
C ALA A 62 -13.88 -11.69 -10.36
N ALA A 63 -14.05 -10.52 -10.95
CA ALA A 63 -15.09 -10.28 -11.95
C ALA A 63 -14.90 -11.20 -13.16
N GLY A 64 -15.97 -11.90 -13.63
CA GLY A 64 -15.95 -12.72 -14.84
C GLY A 64 -16.15 -14.23 -14.65
N GLY A 65 -16.66 -14.69 -13.52
CA GLY A 65 -17.07 -16.09 -13.30
C GLY A 65 -18.42 -16.45 -13.94
N PHE A 66 -18.82 -17.74 -13.88
CA PHE A 66 -20.14 -18.20 -14.32
C PHE A 66 -21.21 -17.63 -13.39
N ALA A 67 -22.27 -17.06 -13.97
CA ALA A 67 -23.38 -16.50 -13.21
C ALA A 67 -24.35 -17.59 -12.77
N HIS A 68 -24.91 -17.44 -11.58
CA HIS A 68 -26.02 -18.26 -11.08
C HIS A 68 -27.33 -17.70 -11.67
N GLU A 69 -27.80 -18.30 -12.77
CA GLU A 69 -29.01 -17.82 -13.43
C GLU A 69 -30.28 -18.03 -12.55
N ASP A 70 -30.25 -19.04 -11.67
CA ASP A 70 -31.38 -19.43 -10.83
C ASP A 70 -31.45 -18.69 -9.47
N ALA A 71 -30.42 -17.90 -9.10
CA ALA A 71 -30.36 -17.22 -7.80
C ALA A 71 -30.16 -15.70 -7.97
N GLN A 72 -31.28 -14.99 -8.09
CA GLN A 72 -31.27 -13.53 -8.20
C GLN A 72 -31.31 -12.87 -6.81
N TYR A 73 -30.24 -12.19 -6.45
CA TYR A 73 -30.16 -11.40 -5.22
C TYR A 73 -30.90 -10.08 -5.34
N ARG A 74 -31.56 -9.63 -4.25
CA ARG A 74 -32.27 -8.37 -4.17
C ARG A 74 -31.71 -7.48 -3.07
N VAL A 75 -31.33 -6.26 -3.39
CA VAL A 75 -30.85 -5.28 -2.41
C VAL A 75 -32.01 -4.72 -1.61
N VAL A 76 -32.01 -4.95 -0.29
CA VAL A 76 -33.02 -4.47 0.66
C VAL A 76 -32.50 -3.36 1.57
N GLY A 77 -31.18 -3.18 1.63
CA GLY A 77 -30.55 -2.12 2.42
C GLY A 77 -29.18 -1.73 1.86
N VAL A 78 -28.76 -0.51 2.20
CA VAL A 78 -27.43 0.01 1.90
C VAL A 78 -26.84 0.58 3.19
N LEU A 79 -25.60 0.20 3.51
CA LEU A 79 -24.88 0.70 4.69
C LEU A 79 -24.40 2.14 4.47
N ALA A 80 -24.39 2.92 5.52
CA ALA A 80 -23.61 4.15 5.58
C ALA A 80 -22.10 3.80 5.56
N PRO A 81 -21.24 4.71 5.08
CA PRO A 81 -19.79 4.47 5.10
C PRO A 81 -19.30 4.16 6.51
N THR A 82 -18.62 3.02 6.67
CA THR A 82 -18.11 2.54 7.97
C THR A 82 -16.60 2.72 8.10
N GLY A 83 -15.87 2.87 6.99
CA GLY A 83 -14.41 2.81 6.97
C GLY A 83 -13.85 1.41 7.24
N THR A 84 -14.69 0.38 7.23
CA THR A 84 -14.33 -1.01 7.49
C THR A 84 -14.45 -1.87 6.23
N VAL A 85 -14.11 -3.15 6.36
CA VAL A 85 -14.28 -4.14 5.29
C VAL A 85 -15.73 -4.23 4.79
N LEU A 86 -16.72 -3.94 5.64
CA LEU A 86 -18.13 -4.01 5.28
C LEU A 86 -18.50 -3.10 4.11
N ASP A 87 -17.81 -1.97 3.94
CA ASP A 87 -18.07 -1.06 2.83
C ASP A 87 -17.90 -1.72 1.45
N ARG A 88 -17.12 -2.81 1.37
CA ARG A 88 -16.79 -3.54 0.14
C ARG A 88 -17.50 -4.87 0.00
N LEU A 89 -18.42 -5.20 0.89
CA LEU A 89 -19.12 -6.49 0.92
C LEU A 89 -20.59 -6.35 0.51
N LEU A 90 -21.14 -7.44 0.01
CA LEU A 90 -22.55 -7.66 -0.19
C LEU A 90 -22.97 -8.72 0.84
N LEU A 91 -23.72 -8.30 1.87
CA LEU A 91 -24.07 -9.14 3.01
C LEU A 91 -25.46 -9.72 2.80
N THR A 92 -25.58 -11.04 2.94
CA THR A 92 -26.85 -11.77 2.81
C THR A 92 -27.00 -12.77 3.95
N ASP A 93 -28.18 -13.34 4.11
CA ASP A 93 -28.39 -14.44 5.06
C ASP A 93 -27.58 -15.67 4.66
N LEU A 94 -27.09 -16.43 5.65
CA LEU A 94 -26.31 -17.65 5.45
C LEU A 94 -27.04 -18.66 4.56
N THR A 95 -28.36 -18.78 4.74
CA THR A 95 -29.20 -19.70 3.96
C THR A 95 -29.25 -19.34 2.47
N SER A 96 -29.01 -18.07 2.12
CA SER A 96 -28.95 -17.64 0.72
C SER A 96 -27.76 -18.26 0.00
N VAL A 97 -26.59 -18.31 0.67
CA VAL A 97 -25.36 -18.88 0.09
C VAL A 97 -25.49 -20.38 -0.05
N TRP A 98 -26.02 -21.07 0.96
CA TRP A 98 -26.29 -22.49 0.83
C TRP A 98 -27.30 -22.80 -0.28
N PHE A 99 -28.40 -22.06 -0.35
CA PHE A 99 -29.42 -22.23 -1.40
C PHE A 99 -28.81 -22.03 -2.82
N THR A 100 -27.95 -21.05 -2.98
CA THR A 100 -27.31 -20.79 -4.28
C THR A 100 -26.42 -21.94 -4.75
N HIS A 101 -25.86 -22.72 -3.83
CA HIS A 101 -24.95 -23.82 -4.13
C HIS A 101 -25.61 -25.22 -4.07
N GLU A 102 -26.65 -25.37 -3.25
CA GLU A 102 -27.37 -26.62 -3.04
C GLU A 102 -28.59 -26.77 -3.97
N GLY A 103 -29.20 -25.64 -4.35
CA GLY A 103 -30.48 -25.62 -5.04
C GLY A 103 -31.67 -25.92 -4.10
N GLU A 104 -32.82 -26.29 -4.68
CA GLU A 104 -33.97 -26.73 -3.91
C GLU A 104 -33.90 -28.26 -3.72
N ALA A 105 -34.00 -28.69 -2.47
CA ALA A 105 -34.09 -30.13 -2.16
C ALA A 105 -35.41 -30.70 -2.72
N ALA A 106 -35.32 -31.86 -3.37
CA ALA A 106 -36.46 -32.51 -3.98
C ALA A 106 -37.40 -33.13 -2.93
N ASP A 107 -36.85 -33.54 -1.79
CA ASP A 107 -37.63 -34.13 -0.69
C ASP A 107 -37.01 -33.83 0.70
N GLU A 108 -37.72 -34.24 1.76
CA GLU A 108 -37.32 -34.07 3.17
C GLU A 108 -36.01 -34.84 3.50
N SER A 109 -35.75 -35.96 2.83
CA SER A 109 -34.58 -36.79 3.08
C SER A 109 -33.35 -36.13 2.51
N GLU A 110 -33.44 -35.61 1.29
CA GLU A 110 -32.38 -34.83 0.65
C GLU A 110 -32.08 -33.54 1.42
N ARG A 111 -33.13 -32.83 1.91
CA ARG A 111 -32.95 -31.66 2.76
C ARG A 111 -32.13 -31.96 4.00
N LYS A 112 -32.41 -33.06 4.70
CA LYS A 112 -31.66 -33.46 5.89
C LYS A 112 -30.21 -33.82 5.58
N LEU A 113 -29.93 -34.41 4.42
CA LEU A 113 -28.56 -34.69 3.98
C LEU A 113 -27.80 -33.38 3.69
N LEU A 114 -28.40 -32.46 2.92
CA LEU A 114 -27.82 -31.17 2.64
C LEU A 114 -27.55 -30.36 3.91
N GLU A 115 -28.52 -30.36 4.86
CA GLU A 115 -28.35 -29.68 6.15
C GLU A 115 -27.20 -30.25 6.98
N ALA A 116 -26.97 -31.58 6.93
CA ALA A 116 -25.87 -32.23 7.64
C ALA A 116 -24.48 -31.94 7.05
N GLU A 117 -24.42 -31.57 5.76
CA GLU A 117 -23.19 -31.26 5.05
C GLU A 117 -22.86 -29.76 5.02
N ARG A 118 -23.77 -28.91 5.56
CA ARG A 118 -23.57 -27.47 5.58
C ARG A 118 -22.37 -27.09 6.44
N GLU A 119 -21.48 -26.32 5.83
CA GLU A 119 -20.29 -25.80 6.46
C GLU A 119 -20.30 -24.27 6.48
N VAL A 120 -19.60 -23.71 7.46
CA VAL A 120 -19.30 -22.28 7.52
C VAL A 120 -17.79 -22.06 7.37
N THR A 121 -17.42 -21.06 6.59
CA THR A 121 -16.01 -20.77 6.30
C THR A 121 -15.27 -20.23 7.52
N ALA A 122 -15.93 -19.43 8.35
CA ALA A 122 -15.35 -18.81 9.53
C ALA A 122 -16.42 -18.50 10.58
N VAL A 123 -16.03 -18.59 11.85
CA VAL A 123 -16.84 -18.17 12.99
C VAL A 123 -16.10 -17.03 13.70
N LEU A 124 -16.77 -15.89 13.88
CA LEU A 124 -16.24 -14.78 14.66
C LEU A 124 -16.54 -15.00 16.15
N VAL A 125 -15.50 -15.14 16.96
CA VAL A 125 -15.62 -15.37 18.39
C VAL A 125 -15.24 -14.10 19.15
N ARG A 126 -16.17 -13.59 19.97
CA ARG A 126 -15.90 -12.50 20.89
C ARG A 126 -15.61 -13.04 22.28
N TYR A 127 -14.44 -12.72 22.80
CA TYR A 127 -14.02 -13.19 24.13
C TYR A 127 -14.71 -12.40 25.23
N ALA A 128 -15.16 -13.12 26.27
CA ALA A 128 -15.74 -12.51 27.46
C ALA A 128 -14.68 -11.98 28.44
N SER A 129 -13.43 -12.43 28.30
CA SER A 129 -12.33 -12.01 29.17
C SER A 129 -10.98 -12.03 28.45
N PRO A 130 -9.98 -11.26 28.92
CA PRO A 130 -8.61 -11.31 28.38
C PRO A 130 -7.96 -12.71 28.51
N MET A 131 -8.30 -13.47 29.55
CA MET A 131 -7.81 -14.84 29.75
C MET A 131 -8.32 -15.76 28.64
N ALA A 132 -9.59 -15.63 28.24
CA ALA A 132 -10.14 -16.40 27.12
C ALA A 132 -9.39 -16.13 25.80
N ALA A 133 -8.99 -14.88 25.55
CA ALA A 133 -8.22 -14.51 24.37
C ALA A 133 -6.85 -15.23 24.30
N ALA A 134 -6.26 -15.57 25.43
CA ALA A 134 -4.99 -16.29 25.50
C ALA A 134 -5.14 -17.81 25.37
N ILE A 135 -6.25 -18.36 25.88
CA ILE A 135 -6.44 -19.82 26.03
C ILE A 135 -7.21 -20.41 24.84
N VAL A 136 -8.32 -19.79 24.45
CA VAL A 136 -9.25 -20.35 23.45
C VAL A 136 -8.59 -20.61 22.08
N PRO A 137 -7.78 -19.70 21.51
CA PRO A 137 -7.12 -19.98 20.24
C PRO A 137 -6.18 -21.19 20.29
N ARG A 138 -5.48 -21.37 21.43
CA ARG A 138 -4.59 -22.51 21.63
C ARG A 138 -5.36 -23.83 21.73
N GLN A 139 -6.50 -23.84 22.41
CA GLN A 139 -7.36 -25.02 22.52
C GLN A 139 -7.95 -25.40 21.16
N ILE A 140 -8.43 -24.42 20.39
CA ILE A 140 -8.96 -24.66 19.04
C ILE A 140 -7.85 -25.17 18.11
N ASN A 141 -6.66 -24.57 18.15
CA ASN A 141 -5.54 -25.00 17.31
C ASN A 141 -4.92 -26.36 17.73
N ALA A 142 -5.27 -26.87 18.90
CA ALA A 142 -4.92 -28.25 19.29
C ALA A 142 -5.81 -29.31 18.59
N GLU A 143 -6.96 -28.90 18.05
CA GLU A 143 -7.86 -29.76 17.28
C GLU A 143 -7.45 -29.77 15.81
N PRO A 144 -7.09 -30.93 15.22
CA PRO A 144 -6.52 -31.00 13.85
C PRO A 144 -7.42 -30.46 12.74
N ARG A 145 -8.74 -30.40 12.99
CA ARG A 145 -9.74 -29.97 12.00
C ARG A 145 -10.11 -28.51 12.08
N LEU A 146 -9.60 -27.79 13.08
CA LEU A 146 -9.94 -26.39 13.34
C LEU A 146 -8.70 -25.50 13.36
N MET A 147 -8.86 -24.26 12.97
CA MET A 147 -7.82 -23.25 13.05
C MET A 147 -8.41 -21.95 13.62
N ALA A 148 -7.79 -21.43 14.67
CA ALA A 148 -8.12 -20.12 15.22
C ALA A 148 -7.00 -19.13 14.92
N ALA A 149 -7.36 -17.95 14.41
CA ALA A 149 -6.49 -16.83 14.23
C ALA A 149 -6.95 -15.67 15.14
N VAL A 150 -5.99 -14.98 15.75
CA VAL A 150 -6.24 -13.75 16.51
C VAL A 150 -5.87 -12.58 15.60
N PRO A 151 -6.83 -11.81 15.05
CA PRO A 151 -6.55 -10.78 14.05
C PRO A 151 -5.48 -9.77 14.48
N ALA A 152 -5.48 -9.39 15.76
CA ALA A 152 -4.48 -8.47 16.30
C ALA A 152 -3.03 -9.00 16.17
N ASN A 153 -2.82 -10.31 16.42
CA ASN A 153 -1.51 -10.94 16.30
C ASN A 153 -1.08 -11.07 14.84
N GLU A 154 -2.01 -11.45 13.95
CA GLU A 154 -1.72 -11.58 12.53
C GLU A 154 -1.39 -10.22 11.90
N VAL A 155 -2.14 -9.17 12.25
CA VAL A 155 -1.85 -7.80 11.82
C VAL A 155 -0.49 -7.34 12.36
N ALA A 156 -0.18 -7.57 13.63
CA ALA A 156 1.12 -7.24 14.21
C ALA A 156 2.27 -7.98 13.49
N ARG A 157 2.06 -9.25 13.14
CA ARG A 157 3.03 -10.04 12.37
C ARG A 157 3.24 -9.49 10.96
N LEU A 158 2.16 -9.12 10.28
CA LEU A 158 2.25 -8.48 8.97
C LEU A 158 3.03 -7.16 9.04
N PHE A 159 2.75 -6.30 10.03
CA PHE A 159 3.51 -5.06 10.24
C PHE A 159 4.97 -5.31 10.57
N ALA A 160 5.30 -6.36 11.32
CA ALA A 160 6.69 -6.72 11.61
C ALA A 160 7.44 -7.16 10.33
N VAL A 161 6.82 -7.97 9.48
CA VAL A 161 7.41 -8.38 8.18
C VAL A 161 7.57 -7.18 7.25
N MET A 162 6.53 -6.32 7.17
CA MET A 162 6.60 -5.10 6.36
C MET A 162 7.69 -4.14 6.88
N GLY A 163 7.82 -4.01 8.21
CA GLY A 163 8.86 -3.20 8.84
C GLY A 163 10.26 -3.66 8.44
N ALA A 164 10.53 -4.96 8.52
CA ALA A 164 11.80 -5.54 8.09
C ALA A 164 12.10 -5.28 6.60
N ALA A 165 11.09 -5.37 5.73
CA ALA A 165 11.24 -5.05 4.31
C ALA A 165 11.56 -3.56 4.08
N ILE A 166 10.87 -2.66 4.79
CA ILE A 166 11.12 -1.21 4.74
C ILE A 166 12.54 -0.89 5.24
N ASP A 167 12.98 -1.50 6.32
CA ASP A 167 14.33 -1.28 6.87
C ASP A 167 15.42 -1.79 5.92
N THR A 168 15.19 -2.91 5.24
CA THR A 168 16.07 -3.40 4.18
C THR A 168 16.17 -2.41 3.02
N LEU A 169 15.03 -1.87 2.56
CA LEU A 169 15.01 -0.84 1.52
C LEU A 169 15.71 0.45 1.95
N ARG A 170 15.57 0.86 3.20
CA ARG A 170 16.28 2.02 3.78
C ARG A 170 17.80 1.80 3.81
N ALA A 171 18.24 0.61 4.21
CA ALA A 171 19.66 0.25 4.20
C ALA A 171 20.23 0.29 2.78
N PHE A 172 19.49 -0.24 1.80
CA PHE A 172 19.87 -0.20 0.40
C PHE A 172 19.93 1.24 -0.14
N ALA A 173 18.94 2.08 0.18
CA ALA A 173 18.93 3.50 -0.16
C ALA A 173 20.14 4.23 0.45
N GLY A 174 20.52 3.91 1.69
CA GLY A 174 21.73 4.42 2.34
C GLY A 174 23.00 4.05 1.58
N LEU A 175 23.11 2.81 1.11
CA LEU A 175 24.26 2.35 0.30
C LEU A 175 24.33 3.09 -1.04
N LEU A 176 23.20 3.28 -1.71
CA LEU A 176 23.13 4.06 -2.96
C LEU A 176 23.52 5.52 -2.73
N LEU A 177 23.10 6.11 -1.63
CA LEU A 177 23.47 7.49 -1.26
C LEU A 177 24.99 7.60 -1.00
N ALA A 178 25.57 6.63 -0.32
CA ALA A 178 27.04 6.56 -0.10
C ALA A 178 27.80 6.43 -1.44
N SER A 179 27.29 5.62 -2.36
CA SER A 179 27.86 5.45 -3.70
C SER A 179 27.76 6.75 -4.51
N ALA A 180 26.65 7.46 -4.42
CA ALA A 180 26.45 8.74 -5.07
C ALA A 180 27.41 9.82 -4.50
N LEU A 181 27.63 9.83 -3.17
CA LEU A 181 28.63 10.68 -2.51
C LEU A 181 30.03 10.47 -3.11
N LEU A 182 30.44 9.20 -3.20
CA LEU A 182 31.75 8.86 -3.76
C LEU A 182 31.87 9.26 -5.23
N ALA A 183 30.85 8.99 -6.04
CA ALA A 183 30.82 9.34 -7.45
C ALA A 183 30.91 10.88 -7.65
N LEU A 184 30.15 11.65 -6.88
CA LEU A 184 30.19 13.11 -6.94
C LEU A 184 31.54 13.66 -6.47
N PHE A 185 32.13 13.09 -5.41
CA PHE A 185 33.45 13.45 -4.94
C PHE A 185 34.52 13.24 -6.03
N VAL A 186 34.51 12.08 -6.69
CA VAL A 186 35.45 11.75 -7.78
C VAL A 186 35.24 12.71 -8.95
N ALA A 187 34.01 12.95 -9.37
CA ALA A 187 33.69 13.86 -10.47
C ALA A 187 34.18 15.29 -10.19
N LEU A 188 33.94 15.83 -8.99
CA LEU A 188 34.40 17.16 -8.60
C LEU A 188 35.92 17.25 -8.49
N THR A 189 36.57 16.16 -8.03
CA THR A 189 38.04 16.12 -7.96
C THR A 189 38.67 16.12 -9.35
N ASN A 190 38.14 15.34 -10.29
CA ASN A 190 38.59 15.31 -11.69
C ASN A 190 38.36 16.65 -12.37
N ALA A 191 37.18 17.25 -12.19
CA ALA A 191 36.88 18.57 -12.73
C ALA A 191 37.84 19.64 -12.20
N LEU A 192 38.25 19.56 -10.92
CA LEU A 192 39.28 20.46 -10.35
C LEU A 192 40.61 20.25 -11.03
N ASP A 193 41.03 18.99 -11.22
CA ASP A 193 42.32 18.68 -11.83
C ASP A 193 42.41 19.16 -13.30
N GLU A 194 41.31 19.00 -14.07
CA GLU A 194 41.23 19.49 -15.45
C GLU A 194 41.28 21.03 -15.55
N ARG A 195 40.72 21.76 -14.56
CA ARG A 195 40.59 23.20 -14.55
C ARG A 195 41.66 23.92 -13.68
N ARG A 196 42.69 23.23 -13.27
CA ARG A 196 43.72 23.75 -12.35
C ARG A 196 44.37 25.04 -12.91
N TYR A 197 44.70 25.06 -14.20
CA TYR A 197 45.32 26.20 -14.87
C TYR A 197 44.37 27.39 -14.90
N ASP A 198 43.11 27.20 -15.27
CA ASP A 198 42.11 28.27 -15.33
C ASP A 198 41.84 28.89 -13.95
N ILE A 199 41.80 28.07 -12.93
CA ILE A 199 41.64 28.49 -11.52
C ILE A 199 42.86 29.34 -11.09
N ALA A 200 44.07 28.90 -11.47
CA ALA A 200 45.30 29.66 -11.16
C ALA A 200 45.31 31.04 -11.83
N VAL A 201 44.90 31.12 -13.10
CA VAL A 201 44.76 32.39 -13.84
C VAL A 201 43.70 33.29 -13.18
N LEU A 202 42.54 32.76 -12.83
CA LEU A 202 41.49 33.52 -12.15
C LEU A 202 41.96 34.08 -10.79
N ARG A 203 42.76 33.31 -10.06
CA ARG A 203 43.36 33.75 -8.79
C ARG A 203 44.42 34.85 -8.99
N LEU A 204 45.20 34.80 -10.06
CA LEU A 204 46.14 35.86 -10.42
C LEU A 204 45.40 37.15 -10.78
N LEU A 205 44.23 37.04 -11.43
CA LEU A 205 43.36 38.16 -11.73
C LEU A 205 42.60 38.72 -10.51
N GLY A 206 42.87 38.20 -9.32
CA GLY A 206 42.32 38.68 -8.05
C GLY A 206 41.13 37.91 -7.48
N ALA A 207 40.79 36.74 -8.01
CA ALA A 207 39.76 35.91 -7.40
C ALA A 207 40.22 35.40 -6.03
N SER A 208 39.42 35.64 -5.00
CA SER A 208 39.75 35.15 -3.66
C SER A 208 39.56 33.61 -3.57
N PRO A 209 40.31 32.92 -2.68
CA PRO A 209 40.17 31.50 -2.44
C PRO A 209 38.72 31.06 -2.11
N LEU A 210 38.00 31.92 -1.36
CA LEU A 210 36.61 31.73 -1.00
C LEU A 210 35.68 31.76 -2.22
N ARG A 211 35.94 32.61 -3.23
CA ARG A 211 35.14 32.64 -4.45
C ARG A 211 35.27 31.35 -5.23
N VAL A 212 36.49 30.81 -5.35
CA VAL A 212 36.72 29.52 -6.03
C VAL A 212 36.02 28.37 -5.30
N ALA A 213 36.15 28.33 -3.98
CA ALA A 213 35.45 27.33 -3.17
C ALA A 213 33.92 27.46 -3.30
N ALA A 214 33.39 28.69 -3.30
CA ALA A 214 31.94 28.91 -3.46
C ALA A 214 31.44 28.47 -4.85
N TRP A 215 32.22 28.64 -5.91
CA TRP A 215 31.87 28.17 -7.25
C TRP A 215 31.79 26.64 -7.32
N MET A 216 32.73 25.92 -6.71
CA MET A 216 32.72 24.47 -6.65
C MET A 216 31.52 23.96 -5.83
N LEU A 217 31.20 24.65 -4.75
CA LEU A 217 30.02 24.31 -3.94
C LEU A 217 28.72 24.56 -4.73
N LEU A 218 28.64 25.63 -5.47
CA LEU A 218 27.50 25.95 -6.34
C LEU A 218 27.34 24.88 -7.44
N GLU A 219 28.42 24.46 -8.08
CA GLU A 219 28.41 23.39 -9.08
C GLU A 219 27.88 22.10 -8.48
N ALA A 220 28.36 21.71 -7.29
CA ALA A 220 27.87 20.53 -6.58
C ALA A 220 26.37 20.62 -6.25
N TRP A 221 25.90 21.80 -5.82
CA TRP A 221 24.48 22.02 -5.51
C TRP A 221 23.60 22.01 -6.76
N LEU A 222 24.08 22.54 -7.88
CA LEU A 222 23.35 22.48 -9.15
C LEU A 222 23.20 21.04 -9.64
N LEU A 223 24.28 20.25 -9.55
CA LEU A 223 24.25 18.83 -9.88
C LEU A 223 23.30 18.06 -8.95
N ALA A 224 23.36 18.34 -7.64
CA ALA A 224 22.45 17.74 -6.68
C ALA A 224 20.98 18.13 -6.92
N ALA A 225 20.71 19.39 -7.23
CA ALA A 225 19.36 19.86 -7.56
C ALA A 225 18.81 19.18 -8.82
N ALA A 226 19.62 19.06 -9.87
CA ALA A 226 19.25 18.32 -11.09
C ALA A 226 18.96 16.85 -10.79
N ALA A 227 19.80 16.19 -9.97
CA ALA A 227 19.61 14.80 -9.54
C ALA A 227 18.34 14.64 -8.69
N ILE A 228 18.05 15.58 -7.78
CA ILE A 228 16.82 15.57 -6.97
C ILE A 228 15.58 15.69 -7.86
N VAL A 229 15.56 16.64 -8.80
CA VAL A 229 14.42 16.82 -9.72
C VAL A 229 14.20 15.56 -10.56
N LEU A 230 15.26 14.97 -11.11
CA LEU A 230 15.17 13.74 -11.89
C LEU A 230 14.73 12.57 -11.02
N GLY A 231 15.27 12.44 -9.81
CA GLY A 231 14.89 11.40 -8.86
C GLY A 231 13.43 11.48 -8.44
N LEU A 232 12.91 12.67 -8.15
CA LEU A 232 11.51 12.89 -7.84
C LEU A 232 10.60 12.59 -9.03
N ALA A 233 10.99 12.99 -10.24
CA ALA A 233 10.25 12.68 -11.46
C ALA A 233 10.15 11.17 -11.69
N LEU A 234 11.25 10.42 -11.51
CA LEU A 234 11.29 8.97 -11.61
C LEU A 234 10.45 8.30 -10.50
N ALA A 235 10.50 8.80 -9.27
CA ALA A 235 9.69 8.31 -8.16
C ALA A 235 8.20 8.50 -8.44
N CYS A 236 7.78 9.68 -8.90
CA CYS A 236 6.40 9.94 -9.31
C CYS A 236 5.94 9.02 -10.45
N ALA A 237 6.79 8.80 -11.46
CA ALA A 237 6.50 7.88 -12.55
C ALA A 237 6.33 6.43 -12.06
N ALA A 238 7.21 5.97 -11.16
CA ALA A 238 7.11 4.65 -10.55
C ALA A 238 5.82 4.49 -9.73
N VAL A 239 5.46 5.50 -8.91
CA VAL A 239 4.20 5.50 -8.16
C VAL A 239 2.99 5.46 -9.09
N MET A 240 3.00 6.20 -10.21
CA MET A 240 1.92 6.16 -11.20
C MET A 240 1.75 4.78 -11.82
N VAL A 241 2.84 4.11 -12.20
CA VAL A 241 2.80 2.75 -12.75
C VAL A 241 2.23 1.77 -11.72
N VAL A 242 2.71 1.82 -10.48
CA VAL A 242 2.22 0.97 -9.38
C VAL A 242 0.75 1.27 -9.08
N ALA A 243 0.36 2.55 -9.05
CA ALA A 243 -1.02 2.97 -8.82
C ALA A 243 -1.98 2.45 -9.90
N GLN A 244 -1.57 2.44 -11.18
CA GLN A 244 -2.37 1.86 -12.27
C GLN A 244 -2.54 0.34 -12.10
N TRP A 245 -1.49 -0.35 -11.71
CA TRP A 245 -1.53 -1.79 -11.41
C TRP A 245 -2.46 -2.11 -10.24
N LEU A 246 -2.35 -1.35 -9.14
CA LEU A 246 -3.21 -1.51 -7.96
C LEU A 246 -4.66 -1.08 -8.23
N ALA A 247 -4.89 -0.08 -9.07
CA ALA A 247 -6.24 0.34 -9.46
C ALA A 247 -6.98 -0.76 -10.22
N GLN A 248 -6.28 -1.55 -11.06
CA GLN A 248 -6.83 -2.75 -11.68
C GLN A 248 -7.21 -3.81 -10.64
N ALA A 249 -6.45 -3.94 -9.57
CA ALA A 249 -6.75 -4.81 -8.42
C ALA A 249 -7.81 -4.21 -7.47
N ARG A 250 -8.35 -3.02 -7.75
CA ARG A 250 -9.37 -2.29 -6.96
C ARG A 250 -9.04 -2.10 -5.47
N SER A 251 -7.74 -2.08 -5.11
CA SER A 251 -7.34 -2.19 -3.72
C SER A 251 -7.01 -0.87 -3.02
N PHE A 252 -6.41 0.11 -3.72
CA PHE A 252 -5.99 1.39 -3.12
C PHE A 252 -5.95 2.52 -4.14
N ALA A 253 -6.33 3.74 -3.73
CA ALA A 253 -6.07 4.96 -4.49
C ALA A 253 -4.76 5.56 -3.97
N LEU A 254 -3.68 5.43 -4.75
CA LEU A 254 -2.41 6.12 -4.47
C LEU A 254 -2.38 7.41 -5.28
N SER A 255 -2.10 8.52 -4.61
CA SER A 255 -1.86 9.81 -5.27
C SER A 255 -0.36 10.04 -5.41
N PRO A 256 0.18 10.26 -6.62
CA PRO A 256 1.61 10.53 -6.82
C PRO A 256 2.04 11.91 -6.30
N LEU A 257 1.09 12.77 -5.91
CA LEU A 257 1.32 14.11 -5.40
C LEU A 257 1.26 14.23 -3.88
N ASP A 258 0.87 13.16 -3.19
CA ASP A 258 0.91 13.11 -1.72
C ASP A 258 2.35 12.87 -1.26
N TRP A 259 3.08 13.95 -1.06
CA TRP A 259 4.47 13.90 -0.64
C TRP A 259 4.56 13.76 0.88
N PRO A 260 5.00 12.60 1.39
CA PRO A 260 5.19 12.42 2.83
C PRO A 260 6.36 13.30 3.32
N PRO A 261 6.36 13.69 4.60
CA PRO A 261 7.40 14.56 5.17
C PRO A 261 8.82 14.00 5.03
N GLU A 262 8.97 12.69 4.89
CA GLU A 262 10.25 12.00 4.66
C GLU A 262 10.95 12.44 3.37
N VAL A 263 10.21 12.89 2.36
CA VAL A 263 10.77 13.39 1.10
C VAL A 263 11.68 14.61 1.35
N TRP A 264 11.27 15.51 2.25
CA TRP A 264 12.06 16.67 2.62
C TRP A 264 13.36 16.29 3.34
N VAL A 265 13.31 15.23 4.15
CA VAL A 265 14.51 14.65 4.79
C VAL A 265 15.48 14.11 3.74
N VAL A 266 14.98 13.41 2.73
CA VAL A 266 15.81 12.90 1.62
C VAL A 266 16.45 14.03 0.82
N ILE A 267 15.70 15.11 0.52
CA ILE A 267 16.23 16.30 -0.15
C ILE A 267 17.32 16.95 0.68
N ALA A 268 17.09 17.14 1.97
CA ALA A 268 18.08 17.72 2.87
C ALA A 268 19.34 16.86 2.98
N LEU A 269 19.21 15.55 3.05
CA LEU A 269 20.31 14.59 3.04
C LEU A 269 21.10 14.66 1.73
N ALA A 270 20.44 14.72 0.58
CA ALA A 270 21.09 14.82 -0.72
C ALA A 270 21.94 16.10 -0.85
N LEU A 271 21.39 17.25 -0.41
CA LEU A 271 22.15 18.51 -0.37
C LEU A 271 23.30 18.47 0.64
N GLY A 272 23.10 17.85 1.80
CA GLY A 272 24.17 17.62 2.79
C GLY A 272 25.30 16.76 2.23
N VAL A 273 24.96 15.66 1.54
CA VAL A 273 25.90 14.78 0.86
C VAL A 273 26.67 15.53 -0.22
N ALA A 274 26.01 16.34 -1.06
CA ALA A 274 26.65 17.16 -2.07
C ALA A 274 27.64 18.16 -1.44
N THR A 275 27.26 18.78 -0.33
CA THR A 275 28.13 19.69 0.41
C THR A 275 29.38 19.00 0.94
N LEU A 276 29.22 17.80 1.53
CA LEU A 276 30.33 17.01 2.02
C LEU A 276 31.26 16.53 0.89
N ALA A 277 30.68 16.11 -0.25
CA ALA A 277 31.45 15.70 -1.43
C ALA A 277 32.29 16.84 -1.97
N ALA A 278 31.75 18.05 -1.99
CA ALA A 278 32.43 19.25 -2.48
C ALA A 278 33.45 19.84 -1.49
N ALA A 279 33.33 19.55 -0.20
CA ALA A 279 34.16 20.19 0.84
C ALA A 279 35.65 19.99 0.63
N VAL A 280 36.12 18.77 0.33
CA VAL A 280 37.53 18.47 0.14
C VAL A 280 38.08 19.08 -1.17
N PRO A 281 37.45 18.90 -2.35
CA PRO A 281 37.86 19.55 -3.58
C PRO A 281 37.85 21.08 -3.46
N ALA A 282 36.82 21.68 -2.87
CA ALA A 282 36.75 23.13 -2.66
C ALA A 282 37.85 23.64 -1.76
N TRP A 283 38.15 22.91 -0.67
CA TRP A 283 39.27 23.26 0.21
C TRP A 283 40.63 23.14 -0.51
N ARG A 284 40.85 22.07 -1.31
CA ARG A 284 42.05 21.90 -2.13
C ARG A 284 42.21 23.07 -3.14
N ALA A 285 41.15 23.40 -3.85
CA ALA A 285 41.13 24.51 -4.80
C ALA A 285 41.48 25.87 -4.14
N SER A 286 41.00 26.09 -2.91
CA SER A 286 41.29 27.32 -2.17
C SER A 286 42.76 27.46 -1.71
N ARG A 287 43.48 26.34 -1.55
CA ARG A 287 44.86 26.26 -1.05
C ARG A 287 45.91 25.94 -2.13
N MET A 288 45.54 25.94 -3.43
CA MET A 288 46.49 25.67 -4.53
C MET A 288 47.64 26.69 -4.54
N ASN A 289 48.87 26.14 -4.69
CA ASN A 289 50.09 26.96 -4.86
C ASN A 289 50.20 27.43 -6.31
N LEU A 290 49.94 28.72 -6.54
CA LEU A 290 49.92 29.36 -7.85
C LEU A 290 51.24 29.16 -8.63
N HIS A 291 52.39 29.31 -7.94
CA HIS A 291 53.71 29.20 -8.59
C HIS A 291 53.99 27.83 -9.20
N LEU A 292 53.59 26.75 -8.53
CA LEU A 292 53.82 25.37 -9.01
C LEU A 292 52.86 25.03 -10.15
N THR A 293 51.62 25.48 -10.08
CA THR A 293 50.57 25.16 -11.09
C THR A 293 50.88 25.85 -12.44
N LEU A 294 51.41 27.06 -12.42
CA LEU A 294 51.78 27.81 -13.65
C LEU A 294 53.12 27.37 -14.26
N ALA A 295 54.00 26.71 -13.50
CA ALA A 295 55.25 26.17 -13.99
C ALA A 295 55.09 24.80 -14.67
N GLN A 296 53.97 24.14 -14.52
CA GLN A 296 53.67 22.79 -15.06
C GLN A 296 52.69 22.82 -16.27
N GLY A 297 52.14 23.96 -16.64
CA GLY A 297 51.32 24.19 -17.81
C GLY A 297 52.07 24.96 -18.85
#